data_e405ab1624571fda5a53dd74b8c617ee
#
_entry.id   e405ab1624571fda5a53dd74b8c617ee
#
_cell.length_a   1.000
_cell.length_b   1.000
_cell.length_c   1.000
_cell.angle_alpha   90.00
_cell.angle_beta   90.00
_cell.angle_gamma   90.00
#
_symmetry.space_group_name_H-M   'P 1'
#
loop_
_entity.id
_entity.type
_entity.pdbx_description
1 polymer ?
#
loop_
_entity_poly.entity_id
_entity_poly.type
_entity_poly.pdbx_seq_one_letter_code
_entity_poly.pdbx_strand_id
1 'polypeptide(L)'
;ITYGAVIVPILQDFNPNDVINIVNHSESRLLFLGDNFWDDIEGDQIPNIDAVFSLTDFHVIYEREGNKITNYMKNILSHYRKAYPRGFSIDDIKYPEIPNDAICLLNYTSGTTGSSKGVMLSVNNLTANIGFAMDMKNPSSGEYYFRKGGRTLSFLPLAHAFGCSFDFLGPLAS
;
A
#
# COMPACT_ATOMS: atom_id res chain seq x y z
N ILE A 1 0.31 -5.10 4.09
CA ILE A 1 1.38 -6.11 4.18
C ILE A 1 1.20 -6.93 5.45
N THR A 2 1.18 -6.33 6.63
CA THR A 2 1.09 -7.05 7.92
C THR A 2 -0.14 -7.94 8.09
N TYR A 3 -1.20 -7.73 7.33
CA TYR A 3 -2.40 -8.56 7.30
C TYR A 3 -2.45 -9.53 6.10
N GLY A 4 -1.34 -9.72 5.38
CA GLY A 4 -1.26 -10.61 4.23
C GLY A 4 -1.79 -10.02 2.92
N ALA A 5 -2.12 -8.74 2.88
CA ALA A 5 -2.51 -8.09 1.64
C ALA A 5 -1.28 -7.82 0.74
N VAL A 6 -1.43 -8.06 -0.56
CA VAL A 6 -0.46 -7.63 -1.57
C VAL A 6 -0.79 -6.20 -1.96
N ILE A 7 0.17 -5.30 -1.80
CA ILE A 7 0.01 -3.89 -2.15
C ILE A 7 0.51 -3.65 -3.57
N VAL A 8 -0.25 -2.88 -4.33
CA VAL A 8 0.09 -2.44 -5.69
C VAL A 8 0.20 -0.92 -5.67
N PRO A 9 1.37 -0.35 -5.36
CA PRO A 9 1.53 1.09 -5.35
C PRO A 9 1.55 1.64 -6.78
N ILE A 10 0.78 2.69 -7.01
CA ILE A 10 0.65 3.36 -8.31
C ILE A 10 1.25 4.76 -8.17
N LEU A 11 2.16 5.09 -9.07
CA LEU A 11 2.75 6.43 -9.12
C LEU A 11 1.71 7.46 -9.57
N GLN A 12 1.76 8.66 -8.99
CA GLN A 12 0.85 9.75 -9.30
C GLN A 12 0.90 10.22 -10.76
N ASP A 13 2.01 9.94 -11.46
CA ASP A 13 2.24 10.36 -12.85
C ASP A 13 1.64 9.37 -13.87
N PHE A 14 1.07 8.25 -13.42
CA PHE A 14 0.38 7.33 -14.31
C PHE A 14 -0.96 7.92 -14.76
N ASN A 15 -1.21 7.82 -16.07
CA ASN A 15 -2.48 8.25 -16.63
C ASN A 15 -3.60 7.21 -16.34
N PRO A 16 -4.89 7.56 -16.52
CA PRO A 16 -6.01 6.66 -16.24
C PRO A 16 -5.91 5.29 -16.91
N ASN A 17 -5.47 5.24 -18.17
CA ASN A 17 -5.32 3.97 -18.90
C ASN A 17 -4.24 3.08 -18.28
N ASP A 18 -3.13 3.66 -17.81
CA ASP A 18 -2.08 2.91 -17.11
C ASP A 18 -2.62 2.35 -15.79
N VAL A 19 -3.40 3.13 -15.05
CA VAL A 19 -4.04 2.68 -13.79
C VAL A 19 -5.01 1.53 -14.07
N ILE A 20 -5.88 1.64 -15.08
CA ILE A 20 -6.80 0.59 -15.50
C ILE A 20 -6.03 -0.70 -15.86
N ASN A 21 -4.96 -0.58 -16.64
CA ASN A 21 -4.13 -1.71 -17.03
C ASN A 21 -3.46 -2.38 -15.81
N ILE A 22 -2.89 -1.58 -14.89
CA ILE A 22 -2.25 -2.09 -13.68
C ILE A 22 -3.26 -2.81 -12.79
N VAL A 23 -4.40 -2.19 -12.53
CA VAL A 23 -5.47 -2.73 -11.69
C VAL A 23 -5.98 -4.07 -12.23
N ASN A 24 -6.20 -4.16 -13.53
CA ASN A 24 -6.67 -5.37 -14.18
C ASN A 24 -5.60 -6.47 -14.22
N HIS A 25 -4.34 -6.11 -14.57
CA HIS A 25 -3.25 -7.07 -14.62
C HIS A 25 -2.86 -7.62 -13.25
N SER A 26 -2.96 -6.79 -12.20
CA SER A 26 -2.69 -7.20 -10.81
C SER A 26 -3.85 -7.96 -10.17
N GLU A 27 -5.00 -8.05 -10.84
CA GLU A 27 -6.23 -8.63 -10.29
C GLU A 27 -6.64 -8.00 -8.95
N SER A 28 -6.39 -6.70 -8.81
CA SER A 28 -6.71 -5.96 -7.59
C SER A 28 -8.21 -6.00 -7.30
N ARG A 29 -8.55 -6.10 -6.01
CA ARG A 29 -9.95 -6.16 -5.53
C ARG A 29 -10.42 -4.84 -4.93
N LEU A 30 -9.51 -4.07 -4.38
CA LEU A 30 -9.78 -2.76 -3.78
C LEU A 30 -8.85 -1.72 -4.41
N LEU A 31 -9.39 -0.55 -4.69
CA LEU A 31 -8.63 0.59 -5.22
C LEU A 31 -8.79 1.78 -4.28
N PHE A 32 -7.68 2.46 -3.98
CA PHE A 32 -7.65 3.71 -3.21
C PHE A 32 -7.09 4.79 -4.11
N LEU A 33 -7.84 5.87 -4.31
CA LEU A 33 -7.40 6.95 -5.21
C LEU A 33 -7.90 8.34 -4.75
N GLY A 34 -7.35 9.39 -5.33
CA GLY A 34 -7.87 10.73 -5.14
C GLY A 34 -9.21 10.90 -5.86
N ASP A 35 -10.16 11.61 -5.25
CA ASP A 35 -11.54 11.71 -5.73
C ASP A 35 -11.64 12.20 -7.18
N ASN A 36 -10.85 13.21 -7.55
CA ASN A 36 -10.84 13.77 -8.90
C ASN A 36 -10.35 12.79 -9.98
N PHE A 37 -9.61 11.75 -9.59
CA PHE A 37 -9.09 10.77 -10.53
C PHE A 37 -10.16 9.75 -10.97
N TRP A 38 -11.20 9.59 -10.17
CA TRP A 38 -12.30 8.69 -10.47
C TRP A 38 -13.15 9.13 -11.66
N ASP A 39 -13.23 10.42 -11.94
CA ASP A 39 -14.00 10.95 -13.05
C ASP A 39 -13.50 10.46 -14.43
N ASP A 40 -12.23 10.00 -14.47
CA ASP A 40 -11.57 9.48 -15.67
C ASP A 40 -11.62 7.94 -15.79
N ILE A 41 -12.26 7.22 -14.84
CA ILE A 41 -12.34 5.76 -14.81
C ILE A 41 -13.78 5.30 -14.70
N GLU A 42 -14.20 4.40 -15.59
CA GLU A 42 -15.51 3.77 -15.54
C GLU A 42 -15.41 2.38 -14.87
N GLY A 43 -16.40 2.05 -14.04
CA GLY A 43 -16.40 0.82 -13.24
C GLY A 43 -16.37 -0.49 -14.05
N ASP A 44 -16.84 -0.48 -15.30
CA ASP A 44 -16.79 -1.62 -16.22
C ASP A 44 -15.39 -1.86 -16.80
N GLN A 45 -14.52 -0.84 -16.81
CA GLN A 45 -13.12 -0.94 -17.23
C GLN A 45 -12.24 -1.68 -16.21
N ILE A 46 -12.72 -1.83 -14.96
CA ILE A 46 -12.00 -2.48 -13.85
C ILE A 46 -12.84 -3.62 -13.24
N PRO A 47 -13.13 -4.70 -14.01
CA PRO A 47 -14.11 -5.71 -13.65
C PRO A 47 -13.80 -6.49 -12.37
N ASN A 48 -12.56 -6.53 -11.90
CA ASN A 48 -12.16 -7.24 -10.69
C ASN A 48 -12.29 -6.41 -9.40
N ILE A 49 -12.46 -5.09 -9.51
CA ILE A 49 -12.58 -4.21 -8.34
C ILE A 49 -13.95 -4.38 -7.68
N ASP A 50 -13.95 -4.65 -6.39
CA ASP A 50 -15.15 -4.70 -5.55
C ASP A 50 -15.57 -3.34 -5.06
N ALA A 51 -14.59 -2.48 -4.70
CA ALA A 51 -14.85 -1.12 -4.26
C ALA A 51 -13.65 -0.19 -4.53
N VAL A 52 -13.99 1.09 -4.70
CA VAL A 52 -13.02 2.20 -4.77
C VAL A 52 -13.25 3.12 -3.58
N PHE A 53 -12.16 3.47 -2.89
CA PHE A 53 -12.16 4.33 -1.73
C PHE A 53 -11.42 5.63 -2.00
N SER A 54 -11.92 6.72 -1.44
CA SER A 54 -11.19 7.99 -1.38
C SER A 54 -9.94 7.87 -0.51
N LEU A 55 -8.83 8.45 -0.95
CA LEU A 55 -7.63 8.62 -0.11
C LEU A 55 -7.78 9.75 0.92
N THR A 56 -8.81 10.61 0.78
CA THR A 56 -9.01 11.77 1.66
C THR A 56 -9.60 11.36 3.01
N ASP A 57 -10.62 10.53 3.01
CA ASP A 57 -11.39 10.17 4.22
C ASP A 57 -11.87 8.71 4.23
N PHE A 58 -11.44 7.93 3.27
CA PHE A 58 -11.81 6.51 3.07
C PHE A 58 -13.30 6.28 2.82
N HIS A 59 -14.07 7.27 2.37
CA HIS A 59 -15.42 6.99 1.92
C HIS A 59 -15.41 6.14 0.65
N VAL A 60 -16.49 5.40 0.42
CA VAL A 60 -16.64 4.55 -0.77
C VAL A 60 -17.12 5.42 -1.93
N ILE A 61 -16.27 5.57 -2.95
CA ILE A 61 -16.56 6.30 -4.19
C ILE A 61 -17.39 5.42 -5.14
N TYR A 62 -17.01 4.14 -5.25
CA TYR A 62 -17.64 3.15 -6.10
C TYR A 62 -17.74 1.81 -5.39
N GLU A 63 -18.84 1.11 -5.59
CA GLU A 63 -19.05 -0.26 -5.12
C GLU A 63 -19.70 -1.06 -6.24
N ARG A 64 -19.12 -2.23 -6.54
CA ARG A 64 -19.69 -3.15 -7.52
C ARG A 64 -20.99 -3.72 -7.01
N GLU A 65 -21.98 -3.86 -7.93
CA GLU A 65 -23.28 -4.42 -7.64
C GLU A 65 -23.17 -5.81 -6.95
N GLY A 66 -23.98 -6.00 -5.91
CA GLY A 66 -23.98 -7.22 -5.10
C GLY A 66 -23.06 -7.18 -3.87
N ASN A 67 -22.11 -6.26 -3.77
CA ASN A 67 -21.29 -6.04 -2.58
C ASN A 67 -22.07 -5.29 -1.49
N LYS A 68 -21.54 -5.30 -0.28
CA LYS A 68 -22.13 -4.63 0.90
C LYS A 68 -21.14 -3.74 1.63
N ILE A 69 -20.11 -3.29 0.93
CA ILE A 69 -18.99 -2.54 1.50
C ILE A 69 -19.45 -1.18 1.99
N THR A 70 -20.24 -0.46 1.19
CA THR A 70 -20.81 0.84 1.57
C THR A 70 -21.66 0.74 2.84
N ASN A 71 -22.50 -0.30 2.94
CA ASN A 71 -23.31 -0.53 4.14
C ASN A 71 -22.43 -0.88 5.34
N TYR A 72 -21.39 -1.70 5.13
CA TYR A 72 -20.42 -2.03 6.18
C TYR A 72 -19.69 -0.78 6.68
N MET A 73 -19.20 0.06 5.78
CA MET A 73 -18.50 1.31 6.13
C MET A 73 -19.39 2.31 6.87
N LYS A 74 -20.66 2.45 6.47
CA LYS A 74 -21.63 3.29 7.21
C LYS A 74 -21.83 2.82 8.64
N ASN A 75 -21.68 1.54 8.91
CA ASN A 75 -21.88 0.93 10.23
C ASN A 75 -20.57 0.56 10.94
N ILE A 76 -19.42 1.04 10.45
CA ILE A 76 -18.10 0.61 10.94
C ILE A 76 -17.91 0.84 12.45
N LEU A 77 -18.40 1.93 12.99
CA LEU A 77 -18.34 2.20 14.43
C LEU A 77 -19.18 1.22 15.25
N SER A 78 -20.31 0.76 14.71
CA SER A 78 -21.13 -0.26 15.35
C SER A 78 -20.43 -1.62 15.35
N HIS A 79 -19.81 -1.98 14.21
CA HIS A 79 -18.99 -3.19 14.09
C HIS A 79 -17.79 -3.14 15.05
N TYR A 80 -17.11 -2.00 15.10
CA TYR A 80 -15.98 -1.79 16.03
C TYR A 80 -16.40 -1.97 17.50
N ARG A 81 -17.49 -1.31 17.95
CA ARG A 81 -17.99 -1.45 19.32
C ARG A 81 -18.43 -2.87 19.67
N LYS A 82 -18.98 -3.60 18.69
CA LYS A 82 -19.34 -5.01 18.87
C LYS A 82 -18.12 -5.91 18.98
N ALA A 83 -17.07 -5.66 18.18
CA ALA A 83 -15.83 -6.41 18.21
C ALA A 83 -15.02 -6.13 19.49
N TYR A 84 -15.02 -4.89 19.96
CA TYR A 84 -14.26 -4.44 21.10
C TYR A 84 -15.13 -3.78 22.18
N PRO A 85 -16.01 -4.55 22.87
CA PRO A 85 -16.99 -4.00 23.83
C PRO A 85 -16.34 -3.35 25.06
N ARG A 86 -15.08 -3.69 25.35
CA ARG A 86 -14.29 -3.13 26.47
C ARG A 86 -13.25 -2.09 26.01
N GLY A 87 -13.34 -1.64 24.75
CA GLY A 87 -12.32 -0.83 24.09
C GLY A 87 -11.24 -1.67 23.43
N PHE A 88 -10.51 -1.04 22.51
CA PHE A 88 -9.39 -1.64 21.80
C PHE A 88 -8.09 -1.47 22.56
N SER A 89 -7.30 -2.51 22.64
CA SER A 89 -5.98 -2.53 23.29
C SER A 89 -4.91 -3.11 22.35
N ILE A 90 -3.65 -3.02 22.75
CA ILE A 90 -2.55 -3.61 21.99
C ILE A 90 -2.66 -5.14 21.89
N ASP A 91 -3.28 -5.79 22.89
CA ASP A 91 -3.47 -7.24 22.93
C ASP A 91 -4.51 -7.73 21.90
N ASP A 92 -5.32 -6.81 21.37
CA ASP A 92 -6.29 -7.12 20.31
C ASP A 92 -5.65 -7.14 18.91
N ILE A 93 -4.42 -6.64 18.79
CA ILE A 93 -3.67 -6.66 17.53
C ILE A 93 -3.14 -8.08 17.30
N LYS A 94 -3.68 -8.73 16.29
CA LYS A 94 -3.25 -10.08 15.88
C LYS A 94 -2.85 -10.04 14.42
N TYR A 95 -1.57 -10.30 14.17
CA TYR A 95 -1.07 -10.44 12.81
C TYR A 95 -1.08 -11.91 12.40
N PRO A 96 -1.51 -12.23 11.17
CA PRO A 96 -1.34 -13.59 10.65
C PRO A 96 0.14 -13.91 10.48
N GLU A 97 0.49 -15.18 10.58
CA GLU A 97 1.81 -15.65 10.19
C GLU A 97 1.93 -15.60 8.67
N ILE A 98 2.85 -14.79 8.18
CA ILE A 98 3.09 -14.60 6.75
C ILE A 98 4.46 -15.17 6.44
N PRO A 99 4.57 -16.16 5.51
CA PRO A 99 5.85 -16.70 5.09
C PRO A 99 6.76 -15.61 4.49
N ASN A 100 8.06 -15.69 4.75
CA ASN A 100 9.02 -14.70 4.28
C ASN A 100 9.13 -14.62 2.75
N ASP A 101 8.78 -15.69 2.04
CA ASP A 101 8.74 -15.77 0.57
C ASP A 101 7.38 -15.32 -0.02
N ALA A 102 6.38 -15.07 0.83
CA ALA A 102 5.09 -14.56 0.36
C ALA A 102 5.26 -13.20 -0.33
N ILE A 103 4.61 -13.04 -1.48
CA ILE A 103 4.57 -11.77 -2.20
C ILE A 103 3.74 -10.78 -1.39
N CYS A 104 4.29 -9.61 -1.15
CA CYS A 104 3.64 -8.55 -0.37
C CYS A 104 3.54 -7.20 -1.11
N LEU A 105 4.32 -7.04 -2.16
CA LEU A 105 4.35 -5.82 -2.97
C LEU A 105 4.47 -6.19 -4.45
N LEU A 106 3.63 -5.58 -5.29
CA LEU A 106 3.70 -5.68 -6.74
C LEU A 106 3.95 -4.30 -7.32
N ASN A 107 5.19 -4.03 -7.71
CA ASN A 107 5.61 -2.71 -8.17
C ASN A 107 5.66 -2.65 -9.69
N TYR A 108 4.94 -1.73 -10.29
CA TYR A 108 4.91 -1.55 -11.74
C TYR A 108 5.93 -0.52 -12.20
N THR A 109 6.67 -0.88 -13.24
CA THR A 109 7.61 0.02 -13.90
C THR A 109 7.15 0.28 -15.33
N SER A 110 7.40 1.49 -15.83
CA SER A 110 7.22 1.81 -17.25
C SER A 110 8.21 0.97 -18.06
N GLY A 111 7.72 -0.09 -18.69
CA GLY A 111 8.56 -0.94 -19.55
C GLY A 111 9.06 -0.17 -20.78
N THR A 112 10.32 -0.39 -21.14
CA THR A 112 10.92 0.16 -22.38
C THR A 112 10.18 -0.30 -23.66
N THR A 113 9.32 -1.30 -23.55
CA THR A 113 8.52 -1.89 -24.65
C THR A 113 7.08 -1.40 -24.69
N GLY A 114 6.72 -0.38 -23.91
CA GLY A 114 5.37 0.22 -23.90
C GLY A 114 4.33 -0.51 -23.04
N SER A 115 4.65 -1.67 -22.45
CA SER A 115 3.79 -2.36 -21.48
C SER A 115 4.37 -2.26 -20.07
N SER A 116 3.56 -1.91 -19.10
CA SER A 116 3.95 -1.91 -17.69
C SER A 116 4.29 -3.32 -17.21
N LYS A 117 5.42 -3.48 -16.53
CA LYS A 117 5.85 -4.77 -15.95
C LYS A 117 5.70 -4.74 -14.45
N GLY A 118 5.01 -5.73 -13.89
CA GLY A 118 4.86 -5.91 -12.45
C GLY A 118 6.04 -6.68 -11.86
N VAL A 119 6.80 -6.06 -10.98
CA VAL A 119 7.88 -6.68 -10.22
C VAL A 119 7.32 -7.19 -8.90
N MET A 120 7.35 -8.49 -8.70
CA MET A 120 6.90 -9.15 -7.46
C MET A 120 7.99 -9.07 -6.39
N LEU A 121 7.67 -8.48 -5.24
CA LEU A 121 8.56 -8.41 -4.09
C LEU A 121 7.98 -9.19 -2.93
N SER A 122 8.78 -10.08 -2.37
CA SER A 122 8.43 -10.85 -1.18
C SER A 122 8.70 -10.06 0.11
N VAL A 123 8.17 -10.54 1.22
CA VAL A 123 8.49 -10.02 2.55
C VAL A 123 10.00 -10.01 2.77
N ASN A 124 10.68 -11.08 2.38
CA ASN A 124 12.15 -11.20 2.50
C ASN A 124 12.90 -10.13 1.69
N ASN A 125 12.43 -9.77 0.50
CA ASN A 125 13.04 -8.70 -0.30
C ASN A 125 12.96 -7.35 0.42
N LEU A 126 11.80 -7.02 1.02
CA LEU A 126 11.63 -5.76 1.76
C LEU A 126 12.45 -5.76 3.06
N THR A 127 12.42 -6.83 3.83
CA THR A 127 13.17 -6.92 5.10
C THR A 127 14.68 -6.88 4.89
N ALA A 128 15.19 -7.46 3.80
CA ALA A 128 16.59 -7.35 3.44
C ALA A 128 17.01 -5.90 3.13
N ASN A 129 16.17 -5.16 2.40
CA ASN A 129 16.42 -3.73 2.12
C ASN A 129 16.35 -2.88 3.39
N ILE A 130 15.40 -3.16 4.29
CA ILE A 130 15.30 -2.47 5.58
C ILE A 130 16.53 -2.77 6.44
N GLY A 131 16.95 -4.03 6.52
CA GLY A 131 18.17 -4.42 7.23
C GLY A 131 19.40 -3.69 6.71
N PHE A 132 19.58 -3.65 5.39
CA PHE A 132 20.65 -2.88 4.76
C PHE A 132 20.58 -1.39 5.14
N ALA A 133 19.38 -0.78 5.08
CA ALA A 133 19.20 0.63 5.46
C ALA A 133 19.59 0.88 6.93
N MET A 134 19.21 -0.01 7.84
CA MET A 134 19.52 0.10 9.27
C MET A 134 21.03 0.00 9.56
N ASP A 135 21.78 -0.75 8.73
CA ASP A 135 23.23 -0.90 8.87
C ASP A 135 24.02 0.24 8.23
N MET A 136 23.38 1.12 7.47
CA MET A 136 24.06 2.25 6.81
C MET A 136 24.55 3.28 7.82
N LYS A 137 25.84 3.64 7.69
CA LYS A 137 26.49 4.66 8.52
C LYS A 137 26.99 5.83 7.68
N ASN A 138 26.96 7.00 8.29
CA ASN A 138 27.59 8.18 7.73
C ASN A 138 29.13 7.98 7.73
N PRO A 139 29.79 8.05 6.56
CA PRO A 139 31.25 7.80 6.48
C PRO A 139 32.09 8.77 7.31
N SER A 140 31.59 9.99 7.53
CA SER A 140 32.34 11.04 8.24
C SER A 140 32.15 10.98 9.75
N SER A 141 30.96 10.64 10.24
CA SER A 141 30.66 10.62 11.68
C SER A 141 30.63 9.21 12.28
N GLY A 142 30.52 8.16 11.46
CA GLY A 142 30.32 6.79 11.90
C GLY A 142 28.95 6.50 12.49
N GLU A 143 28.05 7.49 12.55
CA GLU A 143 26.70 7.33 13.07
C GLU A 143 25.78 6.67 12.05
N TYR A 144 24.81 5.90 12.55
CA TYR A 144 23.76 5.32 11.69
C TYR A 144 22.86 6.42 11.08
N TYR A 145 22.52 6.27 9.79
CA TYR A 145 21.59 7.19 9.14
C TYR A 145 20.18 7.07 9.74
N PHE A 146 19.74 5.85 10.02
CA PHE A 146 18.45 5.61 10.66
C PHE A 146 18.66 5.37 12.15
N ARG A 147 18.09 6.23 12.98
CA ARG A 147 18.22 6.17 14.44
C ARG A 147 17.01 6.84 15.09
N LYS A 148 16.66 6.39 16.28
CA LYS A 148 15.55 6.97 17.05
C LYS A 148 15.74 8.48 17.23
N GLY A 149 14.69 9.25 16.89
CA GLY A 149 14.70 10.72 16.93
C GLY A 149 15.50 11.39 15.80
N GLY A 150 15.99 10.62 14.82
CA GLY A 150 16.60 11.14 13.61
C GLY A 150 15.60 11.92 12.76
N ARG A 151 16.14 12.69 11.79
CA ARG A 151 15.35 13.43 10.79
C ARG A 151 15.81 13.00 9.42
N THR A 152 14.87 12.63 8.57
CA THR A 152 15.11 12.27 7.17
C THR A 152 14.33 13.20 6.26
N LEU A 153 14.90 13.51 5.09
CA LEU A 153 14.19 14.23 4.05
C LEU A 153 13.59 13.19 3.08
N SER A 154 12.28 13.07 3.08
CA SER A 154 11.55 12.24 2.12
C SER A 154 11.10 13.11 0.96
N PHE A 155 11.64 12.87 -0.23
CA PHE A 155 11.30 13.59 -1.47
C PHE A 155 11.00 12.64 -2.64
N LEU A 156 11.27 11.35 -2.46
CA LEU A 156 10.95 10.35 -3.48
C LEU A 156 9.50 9.87 -3.32
N PRO A 157 8.81 9.55 -4.41
CA PRO A 157 7.48 8.97 -4.34
C PRO A 157 7.50 7.68 -3.51
N LEU A 158 6.63 7.60 -2.49
CA LEU A 158 6.53 6.41 -1.64
C LEU A 158 6.00 5.18 -2.40
N ALA A 159 5.38 5.39 -3.54
CA ALA A 159 4.99 4.32 -4.46
C ALA A 159 6.18 3.71 -5.21
N HIS A 160 7.34 4.37 -5.23
CA HIS A 160 8.58 3.80 -5.77
C HIS A 160 9.24 2.89 -4.72
N ALA A 161 9.79 1.74 -5.14
CA ALA A 161 10.38 0.75 -4.22
C ALA A 161 11.46 1.35 -3.30
N PHE A 162 12.29 2.28 -3.80
CA PHE A 162 13.30 2.95 -3.00
C PHE A 162 12.66 3.85 -1.93
N GLY A 163 11.71 4.73 -2.31
CA GLY A 163 10.99 5.58 -1.36
C GLY A 163 10.23 4.76 -0.32
N CYS A 164 9.58 3.68 -0.72
CA CYS A 164 8.93 2.75 0.20
C CYS A 164 9.91 2.18 1.23
N SER A 165 11.06 1.67 0.78
CA SER A 165 12.03 1.00 1.67
C SER A 165 12.80 1.99 2.55
N PHE A 166 13.31 3.08 1.99
CA PHE A 166 14.26 3.96 2.67
C PHE A 166 13.62 5.21 3.28
N ASP A 167 12.58 5.78 2.65
CA ASP A 167 11.93 6.99 3.15
C ASP A 167 10.76 6.68 4.09
N PHE A 168 10.19 5.47 4.03
CA PHE A 168 9.04 5.07 4.85
C PHE A 168 9.35 3.93 5.82
N LEU A 169 9.67 2.73 5.30
CA LEU A 169 9.83 1.54 6.16
C LEU A 169 11.10 1.59 7.02
N GLY A 170 12.23 2.10 6.49
CA GLY A 170 13.46 2.27 7.23
C GLY A 170 13.31 3.16 8.47
N PRO A 171 12.78 4.40 8.33
CA PRO A 171 12.49 5.25 9.48
C PRO A 171 11.51 4.67 10.50
N LEU A 172 10.54 3.86 10.06
CA LEU A 172 9.60 3.18 10.98
C LEU A 172 10.27 2.04 11.76
N ALA A 173 11.32 1.44 11.23
CA ALA A 173 12.06 0.35 11.87
C ALA A 173 13.13 0.86 12.86
N SER A 174 13.44 2.16 12.88
CA SER A 174 14.45 2.79 13.76
C SER A 174 13.82 3.34 15.02
#